data_d9e3b4c9f908420b1ea6f3e8b35127b2
#
_entry.id   d9e3b4c9f908420b1ea6f3e8b35127b2
#
_cell.length_a   1.000
_cell.length_b   1.000
_cell.length_c   1.000
_cell.angle_alpha   90.00
_cell.angle_beta   90.00
_cell.angle_gamma   90.00
#
_symmetry.space_group_name_H-M   'P 1'
#
loop_
_entity.id
_entity.type
_entity.pdbx_description
1 polymer ?
#
loop_
_entity_poly.entity_id
_entity_poly.type
_entity_poly.pdbx_seq_one_letter_code
_entity_poly.pdbx_strand_id
1 'polypeptide(L)'
;MSPASREEELLPSSLLAQLERVQLSTRRRLAGRFIGEHRSPRHGTSLDFADYREYHPGDDYRRIDAAVFARTGQLFLRLFEAEDDISLRIVLDVSASMGYHGKLRQAVRISAAMGFLALTRRDVVTLHLHPATKPPRRFAGRHAVNALFAALGEVESAGATDLAASATEVLAQTGPVGVTVLVSDLLTPSWEPAIDRLPARGGEVVVLHVLAEEELTLDLHGDLDVVDAETGAHVPLSISHDTARRYEDVVQAWLDEAAARCTSRGATYNRVLAGEAIEDVLLRGWREQGLVR
;
A
#
# COMPACT_ATOMS: atom_id res chain seq x y z
N MET A 1 7.39 -22.20 -17.71
CA MET A 1 7.48 -22.19 -16.23
C MET A 1 6.10 -22.44 -15.65
N SER A 2 5.97 -23.33 -14.68
CA SER A 2 4.70 -23.63 -13.99
C SER A 2 4.25 -22.42 -13.14
N PRO A 3 2.93 -22.20 -12.93
CA PRO A 3 2.43 -21.17 -12.01
C PRO A 3 3.05 -21.23 -10.62
N ALA A 4 3.22 -22.44 -10.07
CA ALA A 4 3.84 -22.65 -8.76
C ALA A 4 5.30 -22.17 -8.67
N SER A 5 6.08 -22.25 -9.76
CA SER A 5 7.46 -21.76 -9.78
C SER A 5 7.57 -20.23 -9.80
N ARG A 6 6.54 -19.52 -10.27
CA ARG A 6 6.49 -18.03 -10.25
C ARG A 6 6.05 -17.49 -8.88
N GLU A 7 5.23 -18.23 -8.16
CA GLU A 7 4.82 -17.86 -6.78
C GLU A 7 6.00 -17.95 -5.81
N GLU A 8 6.80 -19.01 -5.90
CA GLU A 8 8.03 -19.18 -5.10
C GLU A 8 9.12 -18.15 -5.46
N GLU A 9 9.07 -17.59 -6.67
CA GLU A 9 10.01 -16.55 -7.12
C GLU A 9 9.67 -15.17 -6.53
N LEU A 10 8.39 -14.87 -6.28
CA LEU A 10 7.99 -13.59 -5.65
C LEU A 10 8.12 -13.65 -4.13
N LEU A 11 7.48 -14.62 -3.49
CA LEU A 11 7.47 -14.77 -2.04
C LEU A 11 7.67 -16.25 -1.67
N PRO A 12 8.68 -16.58 -0.83
CA PRO A 12 8.88 -17.95 -0.36
C PRO A 12 7.65 -18.48 0.37
N SER A 13 7.34 -19.75 0.20
CA SER A 13 6.19 -20.41 0.86
C SER A 13 6.28 -20.37 2.39
N SER A 14 7.49 -20.39 2.95
CA SER A 14 7.74 -20.16 4.38
C SER A 14 7.29 -18.78 4.86
N LEU A 15 7.51 -17.75 4.04
CA LEU A 15 7.09 -16.39 4.34
C LEU A 15 5.57 -16.24 4.22
N LEU A 16 4.93 -16.84 3.20
CA LEU A 16 3.48 -16.85 3.07
C LEU A 16 2.79 -17.45 4.30
N ALA A 17 3.30 -18.58 4.83
CA ALA A 17 2.79 -19.20 6.05
C ALA A 17 2.96 -18.30 7.29
N GLN A 18 4.00 -17.48 7.36
CA GLN A 18 4.17 -16.48 8.42
C GLN A 18 3.20 -15.31 8.26
N LEU A 19 3.02 -14.82 7.03
CA LEU A 19 2.10 -13.72 6.72
C LEU A 19 0.65 -14.08 7.01
N GLU A 20 0.23 -15.34 6.86
CA GLU A 20 -1.13 -15.78 7.26
C GLU A 20 -1.43 -15.55 8.74
N ARG A 21 -0.41 -15.56 9.60
CA ARG A 21 -0.53 -15.32 11.04
C ARG A 21 -0.51 -13.82 11.40
N VAL A 22 -0.05 -12.98 10.49
CA VAL A 22 0.09 -11.53 10.69
C VAL A 22 -1.19 -10.82 10.27
N GLN A 23 -1.57 -9.77 10.98
CA GLN A 23 -2.75 -8.95 10.68
C GLN A 23 -2.32 -7.56 10.21
N LEU A 24 -2.90 -7.05 9.12
CA LEU A 24 -2.83 -5.63 8.80
C LEU A 24 -3.50 -4.83 9.92
N SER A 25 -2.77 -3.95 10.59
CA SER A 25 -3.29 -3.23 11.77
C SER A 25 -4.23 -2.06 11.40
N THR A 26 -4.32 -1.76 10.12
CA THR A 26 -5.14 -0.70 9.53
C THR A 26 -6.63 -0.82 9.87
N ARG A 27 -7.13 -2.04 10.05
CA ARG A 27 -8.55 -2.30 10.41
C ARG A 27 -9.02 -1.56 11.67
N ARG A 28 -8.17 -1.42 12.69
CA ARG A 28 -8.54 -0.76 13.95
C ARG A 28 -8.50 0.78 13.86
N ARG A 29 -7.62 1.33 13.05
CA ARG A 29 -7.53 2.80 12.87
C ARG A 29 -8.70 3.34 12.05
N LEU A 30 -9.13 2.61 11.04
CA LEU A 30 -10.31 2.97 10.24
C LEU A 30 -11.60 2.83 11.07
N ALA A 31 -11.81 1.72 11.80
CA ALA A 31 -12.96 1.53 12.69
C ALA A 31 -13.01 2.59 13.80
N GLY A 32 -11.86 2.94 14.41
CA GLY A 32 -11.79 3.94 15.49
C GLY A 32 -12.09 5.38 15.03
N ARG A 33 -11.84 5.74 13.78
CA ARG A 33 -12.17 7.07 13.23
C ARG A 33 -13.62 7.21 12.79
N PHE A 34 -14.29 6.12 12.41
CA PHE A 34 -15.69 6.13 11.98
C PHE A 34 -16.70 6.02 13.14
N ILE A 35 -16.28 5.60 14.34
CA ILE A 35 -17.16 5.53 15.52
C ILE A 35 -17.49 6.94 16.07
N GLY A 36 -16.79 8.00 15.64
CA GLY A 36 -16.92 9.37 16.18
C GLY A 36 -18.07 10.21 15.64
N GLU A 37 -18.52 10.10 14.38
CA GLU A 37 -19.46 11.13 13.86
C GLU A 37 -20.53 10.75 12.82
N HIS A 38 -20.52 9.60 12.17
CA HIS A 38 -21.63 9.22 11.29
C HIS A 38 -21.92 7.71 11.32
N ARG A 39 -23.01 7.34 12.00
CA ARG A 39 -23.67 6.06 11.86
C ARG A 39 -24.18 5.91 10.44
N SER A 40 -23.41 5.30 9.54
CA SER A 40 -23.92 4.90 8.24
C SER A 40 -24.84 3.69 8.41
N PRO A 41 -26.09 3.72 7.93
CA PRO A 41 -26.99 2.58 7.97
C PRO A 41 -26.72 1.58 6.84
N ARG A 42 -25.44 1.29 6.53
CA ARG A 42 -25.12 0.26 5.53
C ARG A 42 -25.12 -1.10 6.19
N HIS A 43 -25.97 -1.98 5.70
CA HIS A 43 -26.22 -3.31 6.19
C HIS A 43 -25.07 -4.24 5.75
N GLY A 44 -24.17 -4.59 6.67
CA GLY A 44 -23.22 -5.69 6.49
C GLY A 44 -23.94 -7.04 6.64
N THR A 45 -23.54 -8.02 5.84
CA THR A 45 -24.00 -9.42 5.91
C THR A 45 -23.10 -10.30 6.79
N SER A 46 -22.26 -9.72 7.63
CA SER A 46 -21.44 -10.46 8.60
C SER A 46 -22.32 -11.12 9.65
N LEU A 47 -21.98 -12.37 9.99
CA LEU A 47 -22.66 -13.15 11.01
C LEU A 47 -22.04 -12.97 12.41
N ASP A 48 -20.96 -12.18 12.54
CA ASP A 48 -20.30 -11.98 13.81
C ASP A 48 -21.05 -10.94 14.64
N PHE A 49 -21.48 -11.39 15.82
CA PHE A 49 -22.18 -10.57 16.79
C PHE A 49 -21.24 -9.50 17.35
N ALA A 50 -21.67 -8.23 17.24
CA ALA A 50 -20.91 -7.09 17.78
C ALA A 50 -21.42 -6.65 19.16
N ASP A 51 -22.72 -6.34 19.26
CA ASP A 51 -23.32 -5.79 20.49
C ASP A 51 -24.85 -5.83 20.42
N TYR A 52 -25.50 -5.46 21.52
CA TYR A 52 -26.93 -5.21 21.59
C TYR A 52 -27.22 -3.71 21.66
N ARG A 53 -28.23 -3.27 20.90
CA ARG A 53 -28.80 -1.93 21.00
C ARG A 53 -30.29 -2.01 21.30
N GLU A 54 -30.78 -1.13 22.14
CA GLU A 54 -32.21 -1.04 22.44
C GLU A 54 -32.98 -0.70 21.13
N TYR A 55 -34.11 -1.38 20.92
CA TYR A 55 -34.98 -1.18 19.77
C TYR A 55 -35.72 0.16 19.91
N HIS A 56 -35.74 0.91 18.81
CA HIS A 56 -36.55 2.12 18.65
C HIS A 56 -37.56 1.96 17.52
N PRO A 57 -38.78 2.54 17.63
CA PRO A 57 -39.76 2.52 16.55
C PRO A 57 -39.17 3.02 15.23
N GLY A 58 -39.24 2.18 14.20
CA GLY A 58 -38.63 2.43 12.88
C GLY A 58 -37.40 1.58 12.57
N ASP A 59 -36.87 0.86 13.58
CA ASP A 59 -35.81 -0.11 13.35
C ASP A 59 -36.35 -1.40 12.71
N ASP A 60 -35.45 -2.15 12.04
CA ASP A 60 -35.79 -3.44 11.44
C ASP A 60 -36.05 -4.51 12.51
N TYR A 61 -37.30 -4.85 12.75
CA TYR A 61 -37.74 -5.81 13.74
C TYR A 61 -37.20 -7.24 13.53
N ARG A 62 -36.74 -7.59 12.33
CA ARG A 62 -36.14 -8.91 12.02
C ARG A 62 -34.82 -9.13 12.76
N ARG A 63 -34.23 -8.08 13.26
CA ARG A 63 -32.97 -8.11 14.02
C ARG A 63 -33.18 -8.16 15.54
N ILE A 64 -34.43 -8.20 16.01
CA ILE A 64 -34.72 -8.32 17.45
C ILE A 64 -34.27 -9.70 17.93
N ASP A 65 -33.54 -9.73 19.05
CA ASP A 65 -33.17 -10.97 19.70
C ASP A 65 -34.31 -11.47 20.60
N ALA A 66 -35.03 -12.48 20.11
CA ALA A 66 -36.14 -13.09 20.85
C ALA A 66 -35.69 -13.74 22.19
N ALA A 67 -34.45 -14.25 22.26
CA ALA A 67 -33.93 -14.87 23.46
C ALA A 67 -33.59 -13.83 24.52
N VAL A 68 -33.10 -12.67 24.16
CA VAL A 68 -32.88 -11.54 25.07
C VAL A 68 -34.22 -11.00 25.54
N PHE A 69 -35.18 -10.82 24.66
CA PHE A 69 -36.52 -10.36 25.00
C PHE A 69 -37.19 -11.29 26.01
N ALA A 70 -37.11 -12.61 25.82
CA ALA A 70 -37.71 -13.59 26.74
C ALA A 70 -37.08 -13.54 28.13
N ARG A 71 -35.86 -13.11 28.31
CA ARG A 71 -35.16 -13.02 29.61
C ARG A 71 -35.34 -11.67 30.29
N THR A 72 -35.37 -10.58 29.51
CA THR A 72 -35.32 -9.22 30.08
C THR A 72 -36.62 -8.45 29.95
N GLY A 73 -37.52 -8.89 29.08
CA GLY A 73 -38.73 -8.14 28.72
C GLY A 73 -38.49 -6.88 27.88
N GLN A 74 -37.23 -6.62 27.49
CA GLN A 74 -36.82 -5.46 26.70
C GLN A 74 -36.44 -5.88 25.30
N LEU A 75 -36.77 -5.05 24.29
CA LEU A 75 -36.46 -5.30 22.92
C LEU A 75 -35.06 -4.80 22.57
N PHE A 76 -34.16 -5.71 22.22
CA PHE A 76 -32.83 -5.42 21.77
C PHE A 76 -32.62 -5.89 20.33
N LEU A 77 -31.94 -5.06 19.53
CA LEU A 77 -31.44 -5.42 18.21
C LEU A 77 -30.08 -6.04 18.32
N ARG A 78 -29.87 -7.15 17.62
CA ARG A 78 -28.51 -7.65 17.36
C ARG A 78 -27.80 -6.71 16.40
N LEU A 79 -26.72 -6.13 16.87
CA LEU A 79 -25.77 -5.44 16.02
C LEU A 79 -24.73 -6.47 15.57
N PHE A 80 -24.56 -6.56 14.27
CA PHE A 80 -23.48 -7.36 13.69
C PHE A 80 -22.36 -6.43 13.32
N GLU A 81 -21.10 -6.85 13.52
CA GLU A 81 -19.98 -6.13 12.94
C GLU A 81 -20.18 -6.09 11.42
N ALA A 82 -20.27 -4.90 10.87
CA ALA A 82 -20.12 -4.76 9.44
C ALA A 82 -18.67 -5.14 9.11
N GLU A 83 -18.42 -6.33 8.62
CA GLU A 83 -17.18 -6.59 7.88
C GLU A 83 -17.26 -5.75 6.62
N ASP A 84 -16.90 -4.47 6.74
CA ASP A 84 -16.62 -3.66 5.57
C ASP A 84 -15.34 -4.24 4.96
N ASP A 85 -15.48 -4.88 3.79
CA ASP A 85 -14.34 -5.30 2.99
C ASP A 85 -13.41 -4.11 2.82
N ILE A 86 -12.22 -4.18 3.41
CA ILE A 86 -11.23 -3.11 3.27
C ILE A 86 -10.77 -3.10 1.82
N SER A 87 -10.81 -1.94 1.21
CA SER A 87 -10.24 -1.75 -0.12
C SER A 87 -8.77 -1.39 0.00
N LEU A 88 -7.88 -2.31 -0.40
CA LEU A 88 -6.46 -2.04 -0.56
C LEU A 88 -6.20 -1.58 -2.01
N ARG A 89 -5.67 -0.38 -2.18
CA ARG A 89 -5.19 0.14 -3.47
C ARG A 89 -3.69 0.16 -3.47
N ILE A 90 -3.09 -0.59 -4.37
CA ILE A 90 -1.65 -0.59 -4.59
C ILE A 90 -1.38 0.25 -5.82
N VAL A 91 -0.67 1.34 -5.65
CA VAL A 91 -0.18 2.23 -6.71
C VAL A 91 1.30 1.93 -6.86
N LEU A 92 1.64 1.09 -7.84
CA LEU A 92 2.99 0.62 -8.09
C LEU A 92 3.61 1.43 -9.22
N ASP A 93 4.68 2.12 -8.89
CA ASP A 93 5.53 2.79 -9.86
C ASP A 93 6.35 1.76 -10.63
N VAL A 94 6.25 1.82 -11.96
CA VAL A 94 6.97 0.94 -12.89
C VAL A 94 7.76 1.76 -13.91
N SER A 95 8.14 2.99 -13.57
CA SER A 95 9.00 3.86 -14.37
C SER A 95 10.36 3.22 -14.63
N ALA A 96 11.09 3.77 -15.58
CA ALA A 96 12.41 3.28 -15.94
C ALA A 96 13.41 3.36 -14.79
N SER A 97 13.30 4.39 -13.92
CA SER A 97 14.12 4.53 -12.70
C SER A 97 13.95 3.36 -11.74
N MET A 98 12.73 2.78 -11.62
CA MET A 98 12.48 1.60 -10.80
C MET A 98 13.21 0.33 -11.28
N GLY A 99 13.67 0.30 -12.54
CA GLY A 99 14.50 -0.80 -13.05
C GLY A 99 15.91 -0.85 -12.47
N TYR A 100 16.35 0.21 -11.77
CA TYR A 100 17.71 0.31 -11.25
C TYR A 100 17.87 -0.57 -10.00
N HIS A 101 18.98 -1.35 -9.94
CA HIS A 101 19.48 -2.11 -8.79
C HIS A 101 18.41 -2.89 -7.98
N GLY A 102 17.40 -3.45 -8.66
CA GLY A 102 16.41 -4.34 -8.03
C GLY A 102 15.25 -3.65 -7.32
N LYS A 103 15.11 -2.32 -7.43
CA LYS A 103 13.98 -1.57 -6.84
C LYS A 103 12.62 -2.14 -7.25
N LEU A 104 12.40 -2.35 -8.55
CA LEU A 104 11.14 -2.91 -9.04
C LEU A 104 10.86 -4.29 -8.47
N ARG A 105 11.87 -5.16 -8.41
CA ARG A 105 11.72 -6.50 -7.82
C ARG A 105 11.27 -6.42 -6.37
N GLN A 106 11.87 -5.54 -5.57
CA GLN A 106 11.50 -5.34 -4.17
C GLN A 106 10.08 -4.76 -4.05
N ALA A 107 9.74 -3.75 -4.85
CA ALA A 107 8.42 -3.15 -4.91
C ALA A 107 7.32 -4.15 -5.27
N VAL A 108 7.57 -5.02 -6.24
CA VAL A 108 6.68 -6.12 -6.65
C VAL A 108 6.49 -7.13 -5.51
N ARG A 109 7.56 -7.53 -4.80
CA ARG A 109 7.50 -8.47 -3.67
C ARG A 109 6.69 -7.89 -2.51
N ILE A 110 6.88 -6.63 -2.18
CA ILE A 110 6.10 -5.93 -1.16
C ILE A 110 4.63 -5.85 -1.56
N SER A 111 4.35 -5.48 -2.81
CA SER A 111 2.99 -5.42 -3.35
C SER A 111 2.29 -6.78 -3.30
N ALA A 112 3.02 -7.86 -3.63
CA ALA A 112 2.52 -9.22 -3.53
C ALA A 112 2.18 -9.60 -2.08
N ALA A 113 3.04 -9.26 -1.11
CA ALA A 113 2.81 -9.54 0.31
C ALA A 113 1.60 -8.80 0.86
N MET A 114 1.47 -7.50 0.57
CA MET A 114 0.31 -6.70 1.00
C MET A 114 -0.99 -7.20 0.37
N GLY A 115 -0.94 -7.51 -0.92
CA GLY A 115 -2.09 -8.08 -1.63
C GLY A 115 -2.48 -9.46 -1.10
N PHE A 116 -1.51 -10.31 -0.78
CA PHE A 116 -1.75 -11.60 -0.14
C PHE A 116 -2.45 -11.45 1.21
N LEU A 117 -1.95 -10.57 2.08
CA LEU A 117 -2.55 -10.26 3.38
C LEU A 117 -4.00 -9.77 3.25
N ALA A 118 -4.29 -8.91 2.30
CA ALA A 118 -5.63 -8.41 2.06
C ALA A 118 -6.56 -9.51 1.52
N LEU A 119 -6.16 -10.21 0.46
CA LEU A 119 -7.00 -11.22 -0.20
C LEU A 119 -7.30 -12.44 0.67
N THR A 120 -6.35 -12.86 1.53
CA THR A 120 -6.60 -13.97 2.48
C THR A 120 -7.64 -13.64 3.53
N ARG A 121 -7.92 -12.35 3.73
CA ARG A 121 -8.94 -11.80 4.65
C ARG A 121 -10.23 -11.40 3.97
N ARG A 122 -10.40 -11.78 2.69
CA ARG A 122 -11.53 -11.43 1.84
C ARG A 122 -11.63 -9.96 1.46
N ASP A 123 -10.60 -9.16 1.77
CA ASP A 123 -10.52 -7.77 1.33
C ASP A 123 -10.38 -7.70 -0.21
N VAL A 124 -10.61 -6.50 -0.75
CA VAL A 124 -10.48 -6.25 -2.19
C VAL A 124 -9.17 -5.53 -2.46
N VAL A 125 -8.41 -6.01 -3.44
CA VAL A 125 -7.18 -5.39 -3.90
C VAL A 125 -7.39 -4.77 -5.28
N THR A 126 -6.98 -3.52 -5.46
CA THR A 126 -6.90 -2.87 -6.77
C THR A 126 -5.45 -2.51 -7.06
N LEU A 127 -4.90 -3.06 -8.13
CA LEU A 127 -3.53 -2.81 -8.57
C LEU A 127 -3.55 -1.77 -9.70
N HIS A 128 -2.84 -0.68 -9.46
CA HIS A 128 -2.55 0.39 -10.41
C HIS A 128 -1.07 0.33 -10.76
N LEU A 129 -0.74 0.28 -12.04
CA LEU A 129 0.62 0.38 -12.54
C LEU A 129 0.82 1.75 -13.15
N HIS A 130 1.88 2.45 -12.80
CA HIS A 130 2.21 3.77 -13.36
C HIS A 130 3.69 3.85 -13.76
N PRO A 131 3.98 4.31 -14.99
CA PRO A 131 3.04 4.85 -15.99
C PRO A 131 2.00 3.81 -16.44
N ALA A 132 0.76 4.27 -16.60
CA ALA A 132 -0.37 3.39 -16.90
C ALA A 132 -0.32 2.91 -18.35
N THR A 133 -0.03 1.63 -18.55
CA THR A 133 -0.15 0.96 -19.86
C THR A 133 -1.44 0.13 -19.98
N LYS A 134 -2.07 -0.18 -18.85
CA LYS A 134 -3.32 -0.97 -18.74
C LYS A 134 -4.22 -0.38 -17.67
N PRO A 135 -5.55 -0.58 -17.78
CA PRO A 135 -6.47 -0.15 -16.73
C PRO A 135 -6.19 -0.88 -15.41
N PRO A 136 -6.56 -0.27 -14.27
CA PRO A 136 -6.39 -0.90 -12.96
C PRO A 136 -7.07 -2.27 -12.89
N ARG A 137 -6.40 -3.24 -12.26
CA ARG A 137 -6.91 -4.60 -12.09
C ARG A 137 -7.45 -4.80 -10.68
N ARG A 138 -8.67 -5.33 -10.58
CA ARG A 138 -9.32 -5.61 -9.31
C ARG A 138 -9.29 -7.09 -9.00
N PHE A 139 -8.94 -7.44 -7.77
CA PHE A 139 -8.86 -8.79 -7.23
C PHE A 139 -9.70 -8.86 -5.95
N ALA A 140 -10.43 -9.95 -5.74
CA ALA A 140 -11.28 -10.12 -4.58
C ALA A 140 -11.26 -11.57 -4.09
N GLY A 141 -11.11 -11.75 -2.77
CA GLY A 141 -11.10 -13.03 -2.11
C GLY A 141 -9.84 -13.87 -2.35
N ARG A 142 -9.67 -14.88 -1.52
CA ARG A 142 -8.46 -15.72 -1.47
C ARG A 142 -8.10 -16.40 -2.81
N HIS A 143 -9.11 -16.76 -3.61
CA HIS A 143 -8.89 -17.40 -4.90
C HIS A 143 -8.22 -16.49 -5.94
N ALA A 144 -8.19 -15.17 -5.71
CA ALA A 144 -7.57 -14.21 -6.60
C ALA A 144 -6.06 -14.00 -6.34
N VAL A 145 -5.48 -14.63 -5.30
CA VAL A 145 -4.05 -14.50 -4.95
C VAL A 145 -3.16 -14.85 -6.14
N ASN A 146 -3.37 -16.01 -6.77
CA ASN A 146 -2.58 -16.45 -7.90
C ASN A 146 -2.68 -15.50 -9.11
N ALA A 147 -3.87 -14.95 -9.33
CA ALA A 147 -4.09 -13.97 -10.39
C ALA A 147 -3.36 -12.64 -10.12
N LEU A 148 -3.30 -12.21 -8.85
CA LEU A 148 -2.51 -11.05 -8.44
C LEU A 148 -1.01 -11.31 -8.63
N PHE A 149 -0.51 -12.47 -8.18
CA PHE A 149 0.91 -12.82 -8.33
C PHE A 149 1.32 -12.94 -9.80
N ALA A 150 0.48 -13.54 -10.63
CA ALA A 150 0.70 -13.58 -12.08
C ALA A 150 0.77 -12.16 -12.67
N ALA A 151 -0.14 -11.26 -12.25
CA ALA A 151 -0.14 -9.88 -12.72
C ALA A 151 1.12 -9.11 -12.31
N LEU A 152 1.60 -9.32 -11.08
CA LEU A 152 2.81 -8.70 -10.57
C LEU A 152 4.08 -9.30 -11.21
N GLY A 153 4.08 -10.59 -11.53
CA GLY A 153 5.20 -11.26 -12.19
C GLY A 153 5.39 -10.88 -13.67
N GLU A 154 4.41 -10.20 -14.27
CA GLU A 154 4.48 -9.68 -15.66
C GLU A 154 4.94 -8.21 -15.72
N VAL A 155 5.21 -7.59 -14.56
CA VAL A 155 5.56 -6.17 -14.49
C VAL A 155 7.00 -5.96 -14.92
N GLU A 156 7.18 -5.01 -15.84
CA GLU A 156 8.48 -4.55 -16.32
C GLU A 156 8.57 -3.03 -16.13
N SER A 157 9.79 -2.53 -15.87
CA SER A 157 10.04 -1.10 -15.76
C SER A 157 10.18 -0.45 -17.11
N ALA A 158 9.44 0.62 -17.36
CA ALA A 158 9.55 1.41 -18.60
C ALA A 158 8.92 2.79 -18.47
N GLY A 159 9.44 3.74 -19.23
CA GLY A 159 8.88 5.08 -19.38
C GLY A 159 9.11 5.99 -18.18
N ALA A 160 8.57 7.20 -18.28
CA ALA A 160 8.59 8.20 -17.22
C ALA A 160 7.26 8.22 -16.48
N THR A 161 7.30 8.44 -15.16
CA THR A 161 6.09 8.48 -14.34
C THR A 161 5.65 9.91 -14.01
N ASP A 162 4.32 10.11 -13.95
CA ASP A 162 3.70 11.29 -13.34
C ASP A 162 2.84 10.83 -12.15
N LEU A 163 3.43 10.87 -10.97
CA LEU A 163 2.76 10.46 -9.74
C LEU A 163 1.55 11.34 -9.39
N ALA A 164 1.55 12.62 -9.80
CA ALA A 164 0.40 13.49 -9.58
C ALA A 164 -0.81 13.12 -10.45
N ALA A 165 -0.56 12.71 -11.70
CA ALA A 165 -1.59 12.14 -12.57
C ALA A 165 -2.10 10.81 -11.99
N SER A 166 -1.21 9.93 -11.53
CA SER A 166 -1.53 8.67 -10.87
C SER A 166 -2.44 8.88 -9.64
N ALA A 167 -2.09 9.83 -8.78
CA ALA A 167 -2.92 10.18 -7.63
C ALA A 167 -4.31 10.67 -8.05
N THR A 168 -4.41 11.45 -9.13
CA THR A 168 -5.69 11.95 -9.67
C THR A 168 -6.55 10.79 -10.18
N GLU A 169 -5.98 9.81 -10.88
CA GLU A 169 -6.70 8.61 -11.35
C GLU A 169 -7.23 7.78 -10.17
N VAL A 170 -6.42 7.60 -9.11
CA VAL A 170 -6.84 6.91 -7.89
C VAL A 170 -8.01 7.63 -7.21
N LEU A 171 -7.97 8.98 -7.17
CA LEU A 171 -9.05 9.80 -6.59
C LEU A 171 -10.35 9.73 -7.41
N ALA A 172 -10.26 9.62 -8.73
CA ALA A 172 -11.42 9.52 -9.61
C ALA A 172 -12.18 8.19 -9.50
N GLN A 173 -11.55 7.16 -8.91
CA GLN A 173 -12.21 5.87 -8.75
C GLN A 173 -13.31 5.88 -7.71
N THR A 174 -14.41 5.22 -8.05
CA THR A 174 -15.51 4.96 -7.11
C THR A 174 -15.20 3.73 -6.26
N GLY A 175 -15.77 3.65 -5.06
CA GLY A 175 -15.64 2.49 -4.19
C GLY A 175 -15.39 2.85 -2.73
N PRO A 176 -15.32 1.84 -1.84
CA PRO A 176 -15.17 2.07 -0.42
C PRO A 176 -13.85 2.76 -0.09
N VAL A 177 -13.88 3.51 0.99
CA VAL A 177 -12.67 4.08 1.61
C VAL A 177 -11.85 2.91 2.17
N GLY A 178 -10.53 2.97 2.02
CA GLY A 178 -9.64 1.91 2.47
C GLY A 178 -8.21 2.41 2.63
N VAL A 179 -7.26 1.54 2.33
CA VAL A 179 -5.84 1.85 2.37
C VAL A 179 -5.32 2.07 0.96
N THR A 180 -4.60 3.14 0.75
CA THR A 180 -3.86 3.40 -0.50
C THR A 180 -2.37 3.31 -0.20
N VAL A 181 -1.67 2.44 -0.91
CA VAL A 181 -0.23 2.23 -0.78
C VAL A 181 0.43 2.70 -2.06
N LEU A 182 1.24 3.73 -1.96
CA LEU A 182 2.12 4.18 -3.04
C LEU A 182 3.48 3.50 -2.87
N VAL A 183 3.93 2.78 -3.89
CA VAL A 183 5.24 2.12 -3.93
C VAL A 183 6.04 2.72 -5.07
N SER A 184 7.05 3.54 -4.76
CA SER A 184 7.81 4.33 -5.75
C SER A 184 9.17 4.74 -5.18
N ASP A 185 10.10 5.08 -6.03
CA ASP A 185 11.35 5.75 -5.66
C ASP A 185 11.21 7.28 -5.54
N LEU A 186 10.03 7.83 -5.83
CA LEU A 186 9.70 9.27 -5.81
C LEU A 186 10.63 10.14 -6.68
N LEU A 187 11.40 9.54 -7.60
CA LEU A 187 12.33 10.25 -8.49
C LEU A 187 11.59 10.91 -9.67
N THR A 188 10.59 11.72 -9.37
CA THR A 188 9.82 12.50 -10.34
C THR A 188 9.48 13.87 -9.78
N PRO A 189 9.46 14.94 -10.57
CA PRO A 189 9.07 16.28 -10.10
C PRO A 189 7.64 16.35 -9.53
N SER A 190 6.81 15.35 -9.84
CA SER A 190 5.40 15.33 -9.41
C SER A 190 5.14 14.57 -8.10
N TRP A 191 6.18 14.15 -7.36
CA TRP A 191 6.03 13.38 -6.13
C TRP A 191 5.31 14.18 -5.01
N GLU A 192 5.65 15.45 -4.85
CA GLU A 192 5.03 16.30 -3.84
C GLU A 192 3.52 16.49 -4.06
N PRO A 193 3.05 16.91 -5.27
CA PRO A 193 1.62 16.98 -5.56
C PRO A 193 0.90 15.64 -5.41
N ALA A 194 1.56 14.51 -5.67
CA ALA A 194 0.97 13.19 -5.48
C ALA A 194 0.69 12.91 -4.00
N ILE A 195 1.68 13.13 -3.12
CA ILE A 195 1.54 12.96 -1.67
C ILE A 195 0.47 13.90 -1.11
N ASP A 196 0.37 15.13 -1.61
CA ASP A 196 -0.64 16.10 -1.17
C ASP A 196 -2.07 15.68 -1.53
N ARG A 197 -2.26 15.02 -2.67
CA ARG A 197 -3.58 14.65 -3.21
C ARG A 197 -4.10 13.31 -2.67
N LEU A 198 -3.27 12.31 -2.52
CA LEU A 198 -3.70 10.95 -2.15
C LEU A 198 -4.61 10.90 -0.91
N PRO A 199 -4.35 11.67 0.18
CA PRO A 199 -5.22 11.68 1.37
C PRO A 199 -6.62 12.25 1.14
N ALA A 200 -6.84 13.03 0.07
CA ALA A 200 -8.13 13.67 -0.20
C ALA A 200 -9.27 12.69 -0.44
N ARG A 201 -8.97 11.42 -0.79
CA ARG A 201 -9.98 10.36 -0.91
C ARG A 201 -10.56 9.96 0.46
N GLY A 202 -9.89 10.27 1.53
CA GLY A 202 -10.12 9.68 2.84
C GLY A 202 -9.47 8.28 2.94
N GLY A 203 -9.40 7.74 4.14
CA GLY A 203 -8.71 6.48 4.40
C GLY A 203 -7.25 6.68 4.78
N GLU A 204 -6.54 5.57 4.85
CA GLU A 204 -5.12 5.56 5.20
C GLU A 204 -4.26 5.60 3.93
N VAL A 205 -3.20 6.40 3.97
CA VAL A 205 -2.19 6.46 2.91
C VAL A 205 -0.87 5.99 3.47
N VAL A 206 -0.24 5.05 2.78
CA VAL A 206 1.09 4.53 3.09
C VAL A 206 1.98 4.79 1.88
N VAL A 207 3.13 5.40 2.11
CA VAL A 207 4.16 5.62 1.09
C VAL A 207 5.33 4.70 1.40
N LEU A 208 5.61 3.79 0.50
CA LEU A 208 6.76 2.89 0.53
C LEU A 208 7.79 3.43 -0.46
N HIS A 209 8.77 4.13 0.09
CA HIS A 209 9.84 4.76 -0.68
C HIS A 209 10.96 3.75 -0.90
N VAL A 210 11.02 3.19 -2.12
CA VAL A 210 11.95 2.11 -2.48
C VAL A 210 13.20 2.71 -3.12
N LEU A 211 14.35 2.45 -2.52
CA LEU A 211 15.64 3.00 -2.94
C LEU A 211 16.67 1.89 -3.11
N ALA A 212 17.60 2.08 -4.01
CA ALA A 212 18.83 1.29 -4.07
C ALA A 212 19.85 1.86 -3.08
N GLU A 213 20.73 1.02 -2.54
CA GLU A 213 21.80 1.49 -1.65
C GLU A 213 22.75 2.45 -2.37
N GLU A 214 22.98 2.22 -3.67
CA GLU A 214 23.81 3.03 -4.56
C GLU A 214 23.22 4.42 -4.82
N GLU A 215 21.94 4.64 -4.56
CA GLU A 215 21.30 5.95 -4.62
C GLU A 215 21.49 6.76 -3.34
N LEU A 216 21.88 6.14 -2.24
CA LEU A 216 22.12 6.83 -0.97
C LEU A 216 23.54 7.32 -0.83
N THR A 217 24.50 6.61 -1.40
CA THR A 217 25.92 6.90 -1.32
C THR A 217 26.54 6.87 -2.69
N LEU A 218 27.33 7.88 -3.02
CA LEU A 218 27.98 7.96 -4.31
C LEU A 218 29.41 7.43 -4.21
N ASP A 219 29.59 6.11 -4.44
CA ASP A 219 30.91 5.46 -4.49
C ASP A 219 31.51 5.47 -5.91
N LEU A 220 31.41 6.62 -6.56
CA LEU A 220 31.94 6.84 -7.89
C LEU A 220 32.88 8.04 -7.89
N HIS A 221 34.00 7.93 -8.61
CA HIS A 221 35.01 8.98 -8.69
C HIS A 221 35.50 9.16 -10.11
N GLY A 222 35.90 10.40 -10.45
CA GLY A 222 36.46 10.74 -11.74
C GLY A 222 35.43 11.33 -12.71
N ASP A 223 35.79 11.33 -13.97
CA ASP A 223 34.92 11.84 -15.04
C ASP A 223 34.00 10.73 -15.54
N LEU A 224 32.70 10.95 -15.42
CA LEU A 224 31.66 10.00 -15.77
C LEU A 224 30.69 10.62 -16.77
N ASP A 225 30.12 9.80 -17.62
CA ASP A 225 28.97 10.13 -18.45
C ASP A 225 27.72 9.46 -17.84
N VAL A 226 26.92 10.28 -17.14
CA VAL A 226 25.71 9.80 -16.46
C VAL A 226 24.55 9.83 -17.45
N VAL A 227 23.83 8.71 -17.54
CA VAL A 227 22.67 8.58 -18.44
C VAL A 227 21.40 8.60 -17.61
N ASP A 228 20.51 9.53 -17.92
CA ASP A 228 19.18 9.59 -17.35
C ASP A 228 18.35 8.38 -17.81
N ALA A 229 17.83 7.58 -16.88
CA ALA A 229 17.13 6.34 -17.15
C ALA A 229 15.78 6.54 -17.88
N GLU A 230 15.14 7.69 -17.72
CA GLU A 230 13.82 7.97 -18.31
C GLU A 230 13.92 8.63 -19.68
N THR A 231 14.88 9.56 -19.84
CA THR A 231 15.02 10.37 -21.06
C THR A 231 16.12 9.88 -21.98
N GLY A 232 17.08 9.10 -21.48
CA GLY A 232 18.30 8.72 -22.18
C GLY A 232 19.29 9.88 -22.37
N ALA A 233 19.08 11.02 -21.69
CA ALA A 233 19.97 12.17 -21.78
C ALA A 233 21.32 11.87 -21.12
N HIS A 234 22.39 12.31 -21.75
CA HIS A 234 23.77 12.17 -21.27
C HIS A 234 24.22 13.44 -20.56
N VAL A 235 24.74 13.30 -19.34
CA VAL A 235 25.27 14.41 -18.55
C VAL A 235 26.71 14.07 -18.14
N PRO A 236 27.73 14.73 -18.72
CA PRO A 236 29.09 14.56 -18.26
C PRO A 236 29.30 15.22 -16.90
N LEU A 237 29.79 14.46 -15.93
CA LEU A 237 30.03 14.89 -14.56
C LEU A 237 31.42 14.49 -14.09
N SER A 238 32.11 15.42 -13.40
CA SER A 238 33.34 15.12 -12.66
C SER A 238 33.02 14.95 -11.19
N ILE A 239 33.22 13.74 -10.66
CA ILE A 239 32.90 13.40 -9.28
C ILE A 239 34.17 13.44 -8.44
N SER A 240 34.24 14.41 -7.53
CA SER A 240 35.22 14.54 -6.47
C SER A 240 34.63 14.09 -5.14
N HIS A 241 35.47 13.90 -4.10
CA HIS A 241 35.01 13.64 -2.74
C HIS A 241 34.03 14.71 -2.20
N ASP A 242 34.23 15.96 -2.58
CA ASP A 242 33.33 17.05 -2.19
C ASP A 242 31.99 16.95 -2.91
N THR A 243 32.00 16.55 -4.18
CA THR A 243 30.77 16.31 -4.96
C THR A 243 29.98 15.15 -4.36
N ALA A 244 30.66 14.05 -4.00
CA ALA A 244 30.01 12.89 -3.37
C ALA A 244 29.35 13.26 -2.04
N ARG A 245 30.06 13.98 -1.16
CA ARG A 245 29.47 14.45 0.12
C ARG A 245 28.26 15.35 -0.08
N ARG A 246 28.34 16.31 -1.01
CA ARG A 246 27.20 17.19 -1.32
C ARG A 246 26.00 16.42 -1.87
N TYR A 247 26.25 15.38 -2.66
CA TYR A 247 25.19 14.50 -3.13
C TYR A 247 24.49 13.80 -1.97
N GLU A 248 25.25 13.20 -1.04
CA GLU A 248 24.71 12.53 0.15
C GLU A 248 23.89 13.49 1.03
N ASP A 249 24.37 14.72 1.24
CA ASP A 249 23.65 15.76 1.98
C ASP A 249 22.31 16.12 1.31
N VAL A 250 22.30 16.24 -0.02
CA VAL A 250 21.09 16.54 -0.79
C VAL A 250 20.11 15.38 -0.75
N VAL A 251 20.60 14.15 -0.91
CA VAL A 251 19.74 12.94 -0.81
C VAL A 251 19.13 12.84 0.58
N GLN A 252 19.91 13.04 1.64
CA GLN A 252 19.38 12.97 3.00
C GLN A 252 18.34 14.06 3.25
N ALA A 253 18.58 15.30 2.81
CA ALA A 253 17.62 16.39 2.93
C ALA A 253 16.30 16.09 2.19
N TRP A 254 16.38 15.51 1.00
CA TRP A 254 15.20 15.09 0.23
C TRP A 254 14.43 13.96 0.90
N LEU A 255 15.11 12.97 1.51
CA LEU A 255 14.47 11.90 2.27
C LEU A 255 13.71 12.45 3.49
N ASP A 256 14.34 13.40 4.21
CA ASP A 256 13.74 14.05 5.36
C ASP A 256 12.51 14.90 4.95
N GLU A 257 12.59 15.59 3.81
CA GLU A 257 11.47 16.32 3.25
C GLU A 257 10.30 15.40 2.87
N ALA A 258 10.57 14.29 2.19
CA ALA A 258 9.55 13.31 1.83
C ALA A 258 8.85 12.73 3.08
N ALA A 259 9.61 12.38 4.11
CA ALA A 259 9.08 11.89 5.38
C ALA A 259 8.22 12.95 6.09
N ALA A 260 8.71 14.19 6.18
CA ALA A 260 8.00 15.30 6.81
C ALA A 260 6.70 15.63 6.06
N ARG A 261 6.74 15.64 4.73
CA ARG A 261 5.56 15.89 3.89
C ARG A 261 4.51 14.82 4.07
N CYS A 262 4.86 13.54 4.01
CA CYS A 262 3.94 12.43 4.29
C CYS A 262 3.28 12.60 5.66
N THR A 263 4.09 12.83 6.70
CA THR A 263 3.60 13.01 8.07
C THR A 263 2.63 14.20 8.19
N SER A 264 2.96 15.32 7.57
CA SER A 264 2.11 16.53 7.59
C SER A 264 0.74 16.32 6.93
N ARG A 265 0.65 15.38 5.98
CA ARG A 265 -0.58 14.97 5.29
C ARG A 265 -1.29 13.79 5.94
N GLY A 266 -0.77 13.28 7.06
CA GLY A 266 -1.32 12.11 7.76
C GLY A 266 -1.07 10.79 7.03
N ALA A 267 -0.12 10.75 6.11
CA ALA A 267 0.35 9.53 5.47
C ALA A 267 1.48 8.89 6.28
N THR A 268 1.52 7.56 6.27
CA THR A 268 2.64 6.80 6.84
C THR A 268 3.76 6.70 5.80
N TYR A 269 4.98 7.06 6.19
CA TYR A 269 6.15 6.98 5.32
C TYR A 269 7.08 5.87 5.78
N ASN A 270 7.55 5.06 4.82
CA ASN A 270 8.49 3.96 5.08
C ASN A 270 9.53 3.93 3.97
N ARG A 271 10.79 4.01 4.37
CA ARG A 271 11.92 3.76 3.47
C ARG A 271 12.22 2.26 3.43
N VAL A 272 12.43 1.73 2.22
CA VAL A 272 12.76 0.34 1.95
C VAL A 272 13.95 0.30 1.01
N LEU A 273 14.97 -0.49 1.35
CA LEU A 273 16.10 -0.73 0.46
C LEU A 273 15.83 -1.92 -0.47
N ALA A 274 16.25 -1.80 -1.72
CA ALA A 274 16.07 -2.84 -2.73
C ALA A 274 16.79 -4.15 -2.39
N GLY A 275 17.94 -4.05 -1.70
CA GLY A 275 18.75 -5.18 -1.23
C GLY A 275 18.30 -5.80 0.08
N GLU A 276 17.36 -5.16 0.80
CA GLU A 276 16.91 -5.64 2.11
C GLU A 276 16.11 -6.96 2.00
N ALA A 277 16.34 -7.87 2.94
CA ALA A 277 15.59 -9.11 2.95
C ALA A 277 14.10 -8.83 3.15
N ILE A 278 13.27 -9.41 2.29
CA ILE A 278 11.82 -9.16 2.30
C ILE A 278 11.18 -9.50 3.64
N GLU A 279 11.69 -10.53 4.33
CA GLU A 279 11.26 -10.95 5.65
C GLU A 279 11.47 -9.84 6.69
N ASP A 280 12.60 -9.14 6.62
CA ASP A 280 12.92 -8.04 7.53
C ASP A 280 12.02 -6.84 7.28
N VAL A 281 11.80 -6.49 6.01
CA VAL A 281 10.86 -5.41 5.62
C VAL A 281 9.45 -5.69 6.15
N LEU A 282 8.93 -6.92 5.92
CA LEU A 282 7.55 -7.26 6.23
C LEU A 282 7.31 -7.56 7.71
N LEU A 283 8.23 -8.26 8.36
CA LEU A 283 8.02 -8.79 9.72
C LEU A 283 8.55 -7.86 10.82
N ARG A 284 9.65 -7.14 10.57
CA ARG A 284 10.20 -6.17 11.51
C ARG A 284 9.73 -4.76 11.20
N GLY A 285 10.06 -4.25 10.00
CA GLY A 285 9.77 -2.87 9.63
C GLY A 285 8.29 -2.52 9.76
N TRP A 286 7.40 -3.38 9.29
CA TRP A 286 5.97 -3.11 9.37
C TRP A 286 5.39 -3.25 10.79
N ARG A 287 5.97 -4.10 11.65
CA ARG A 287 5.56 -4.20 13.05
C ARG A 287 5.96 -2.97 13.85
N GLU A 288 7.20 -2.51 13.70
CA GLU A 288 7.69 -1.31 14.38
C GLU A 288 6.88 -0.07 14.02
N GLN A 289 6.41 -0.02 12.79
CA GLN A 289 5.60 1.10 12.27
C GLN A 289 4.09 0.90 12.48
N GLY A 290 3.70 -0.23 13.05
CA GLY A 290 2.31 -0.53 13.36
C GLY A 290 1.43 -0.80 12.15
N LEU A 291 2.01 -1.14 10.99
CA LEU A 291 1.27 -1.53 9.78
C LEU A 291 0.74 -2.97 9.87
N VAL A 292 1.42 -3.83 10.64
CA VAL A 292 1.00 -5.21 10.90
C VAL A 292 1.14 -5.55 12.38
N ARG A 293 0.37 -6.54 12.83
CA ARG A 293 0.40 -7.11 14.19
C ARG A 293 0.54 -8.61 14.12
#